data_4c3a5a33de27d02cc1c64181e597f81c
#
_entry.id   4c3a5a33de27d02cc1c64181e597f81c
#
_cell.length_a   1.000
_cell.length_b   1.000
_cell.length_c   1.000
_cell.angle_alpha   90.00
_cell.angle_beta   90.00
_cell.angle_gamma   90.00
#
_symmetry.space_group_name_H-M   'P 1'
#
loop_
_entity.id
_entity.type
_entity.pdbx_description
1 polymer ?
#
loop_
_entity_poly.entity_id
_entity_poly.type
_entity_poly.pdbx_seq_one_letter_code
_entity_poly.pdbx_strand_id
1 'polypeptide(L)'
;MDFSQFQKIFEKEPKYRLGQAQRALFQDLIQNWQGAIGLPLVLREELEKDYPIGISAEAHVSKDKKTIKALVNLDDGLAIETVLMRHSAVAKAMADKKDKRNTVCVSSQVGCAMNCSFCATGKLGFKRNLEIWEILEQVLFFARYLKEFGE
;
A
#
# COMPACT_ATOMS: atom_id res chain seq x y z
N MET A 1 7.63 7.31 6.22
CA MET A 1 6.86 7.68 7.45
C MET A 1 7.26 6.77 8.60
N ASP A 2 7.64 7.32 9.77
CA ASP A 2 7.87 6.53 10.99
C ASP A 2 6.54 6.37 11.74
N PHE A 3 6.07 5.13 11.90
CA PHE A 3 4.79 4.82 12.52
C PHE A 3 4.73 5.18 14.02
N SER A 4 5.88 5.16 14.69
CA SER A 4 5.99 5.57 16.10
C SER A 4 5.84 7.09 16.26
N GLN A 5 6.37 7.86 15.31
CA GLN A 5 6.19 9.31 15.29
C GLN A 5 4.76 9.69 14.90
N PHE A 6 4.14 8.97 13.97
CA PHE A 6 2.73 9.15 13.64
C PHE A 6 1.83 9.01 14.86
N GLN A 7 2.05 8.02 15.72
CA GLN A 7 1.27 7.85 16.93
C GLN A 7 1.47 9.00 17.94
N LYS A 8 2.66 9.61 18.01
CA LYS A 8 2.95 10.71 18.94
C LYS A 8 2.12 11.97 18.67
N ILE A 9 1.72 12.22 17.44
CA ILE A 9 0.82 13.35 17.11
C ILE A 9 -0.49 13.21 17.93
N PHE A 10 -0.98 11.98 18.07
CA PHE A 10 -2.23 11.71 18.75
C PHE A 10 -2.11 11.62 20.28
N GLU A 11 -0.90 11.70 20.86
CA GLU A 11 -0.73 11.70 22.33
C GLU A 11 -1.37 12.93 23.00
N LYS A 12 -1.43 14.06 22.28
CA LYS A 12 -2.05 15.31 22.74
C LYS A 12 -3.55 15.38 22.38
N GLU A 13 -4.03 14.46 21.58
CA GLU A 13 -5.39 14.42 21.09
C GLU A 13 -6.25 13.43 21.90
N PRO A 14 -7.59 13.60 21.93
CA PRO A 14 -8.47 12.60 22.51
C PRO A 14 -8.27 11.22 21.88
N LYS A 15 -8.25 10.16 22.69
CA LYS A 15 -7.93 8.78 22.25
C LYS A 15 -8.71 8.30 21.02
N TYR A 16 -9.94 8.75 20.83
CA TYR A 16 -10.77 8.37 19.69
C TYR A 16 -10.26 8.94 18.34
N ARG A 17 -9.44 10.00 18.36
CA ARG A 17 -8.90 10.63 17.15
C ARG A 17 -7.97 9.69 16.39
N LEU A 18 -7.12 8.94 17.09
CA LEU A 18 -6.28 7.92 16.47
C LEU A 18 -7.16 6.88 15.75
N GLY A 19 -8.24 6.44 16.39
CA GLY A 19 -9.19 5.51 15.76
C GLY A 19 -9.88 6.09 14.52
N GLN A 20 -10.20 7.38 14.51
CA GLN A 20 -10.73 8.06 13.33
C GLN A 20 -9.70 8.12 12.18
N ALA A 21 -8.43 8.43 12.49
CA ALA A 21 -7.35 8.43 11.49
C ALA A 21 -7.12 7.03 10.91
N GLN A 22 -7.05 6.01 11.76
CA GLN A 22 -6.92 4.62 11.34
C GLN A 22 -8.09 4.17 10.44
N ARG A 23 -9.32 4.53 10.81
CA ARG A 23 -10.49 4.24 10.00
C ARG A 23 -10.41 4.90 8.62
N ALA A 24 -10.05 6.18 8.58
CA ALA A 24 -9.90 6.92 7.33
C ALA A 24 -8.87 6.25 6.41
N LEU A 25 -7.71 5.82 6.95
CA LEU A 25 -6.66 5.16 6.19
C LEU A 25 -7.05 3.77 5.69
N PHE A 26 -7.53 2.91 6.61
CA PHE A 26 -7.63 1.45 6.35
C PHE A 26 -9.04 0.99 5.94
N GLN A 27 -10.08 1.75 6.25
CA GLN A 27 -11.46 1.42 5.88
C GLN A 27 -12.01 2.36 4.81
N ASP A 28 -11.87 3.68 5.03
CA ASP A 28 -12.35 4.65 4.08
C ASP A 28 -11.40 4.81 2.89
N LEU A 29 -10.13 4.33 3.00
CA LEU A 29 -9.11 4.32 1.96
C LEU A 29 -8.91 5.70 1.33
N ILE A 30 -8.79 6.73 2.17
CA ILE A 30 -8.58 8.10 1.72
C ILE A 30 -7.29 8.23 0.90
N GLN A 31 -7.28 9.14 -0.08
CA GLN A 31 -6.10 9.41 -0.92
C GLN A 31 -5.21 10.52 -0.34
N ASN A 32 -5.76 11.37 0.51
CA ASN A 32 -5.09 12.44 1.23
C ASN A 32 -5.83 12.73 2.54
N TRP A 33 -5.19 13.42 3.48
CA TRP A 33 -5.78 13.72 4.78
C TRP A 33 -6.95 14.70 4.71
N GLN A 34 -7.08 15.46 3.62
CA GLN A 34 -8.25 16.35 3.43
C GLN A 34 -9.55 15.53 3.35
N GLY A 35 -9.48 14.27 2.91
CA GLY A 35 -10.60 13.34 2.90
C GLY A 35 -11.03 12.82 4.29
N ALA A 36 -10.20 12.98 5.32
CA ALA A 36 -10.49 12.55 6.69
C ALA A 36 -11.41 13.55 7.42
N ILE A 37 -12.64 13.77 6.91
CA ILE A 37 -13.58 14.78 7.42
C ILE A 37 -13.95 14.63 8.91
N GLY A 38 -13.78 13.45 9.48
CA GLY A 38 -13.96 13.20 10.93
C GLY A 38 -12.88 13.82 11.81
N LEU A 39 -11.73 14.27 11.23
CA LEU A 39 -10.66 14.93 11.96
C LEU A 39 -10.77 16.46 11.85
N PRO A 40 -10.34 17.23 12.88
CA PRO A 40 -10.23 18.69 12.79
C PRO A 40 -9.35 19.15 11.62
N LEU A 41 -9.68 20.30 11.04
CA LEU A 41 -8.92 20.82 9.90
C LEU A 41 -7.42 20.99 10.19
N VAL A 42 -7.09 21.56 11.35
CA VAL A 42 -5.70 21.77 11.77
C VAL A 42 -4.91 20.46 11.82
N LEU A 43 -5.53 19.40 12.38
CA LEU A 43 -4.90 18.09 12.46
C LEU A 43 -4.71 17.46 11.06
N ARG A 44 -5.67 17.67 10.14
CA ARG A 44 -5.54 17.21 8.76
C ARG A 44 -4.40 17.89 8.01
N GLU A 45 -4.23 19.21 8.21
CA GLU A 45 -3.16 19.99 7.62
C GLU A 45 -1.78 19.58 8.16
N GLU A 46 -1.68 19.33 9.47
CA GLU A 46 -0.45 18.81 10.11
C GLU A 46 -0.10 17.43 9.57
N LEU A 47 -1.07 16.52 9.50
CA LEU A 47 -0.90 15.18 8.96
C LEU A 47 -0.52 15.20 7.47
N GLU A 48 -1.13 16.07 6.66
CA GLU A 48 -0.80 16.19 5.24
C GLU A 48 0.63 16.68 5.02
N LYS A 49 1.11 17.59 5.87
CA LYS A 49 2.46 18.14 5.79
C LYS A 49 3.52 17.12 6.23
N ASP A 50 3.31 16.49 7.39
CA ASP A 50 4.34 15.69 8.05
C ASP A 50 4.25 14.19 7.73
N TYR A 51 3.06 13.74 7.31
CA TYR A 51 2.74 12.32 7.02
C TYR A 51 1.84 12.19 5.77
N PRO A 52 2.29 12.67 4.61
CA PRO A 52 1.50 12.54 3.38
C PRO A 52 1.16 11.08 3.10
N ILE A 53 -0.06 10.85 2.62
CA ILE A 53 -0.56 9.52 2.28
C ILE A 53 -0.24 9.23 0.82
N GLY A 54 0.08 7.96 0.56
CA GLY A 54 0.25 7.44 -0.78
C GLY A 54 1.70 7.28 -1.18
N ILE A 55 1.87 6.54 -2.24
CA ILE A 55 3.16 6.26 -2.87
C ILE A 55 3.13 6.71 -4.33
N SER A 56 4.26 7.16 -4.82
CA SER A 56 4.45 7.42 -6.25
C SER A 56 4.61 6.08 -6.97
N ALA A 57 3.58 5.64 -7.70
CA ALA A 57 3.60 4.34 -8.36
C ALA A 57 3.08 4.42 -9.79
N GLU A 58 3.74 3.71 -10.69
CA GLU A 58 3.32 3.51 -12.07
C GLU A 58 2.79 2.09 -12.24
N ALA A 59 1.49 1.98 -12.58
CA ALA A 59 0.81 0.70 -12.70
C ALA A 59 0.77 0.21 -14.15
N HIS A 60 1.22 -1.02 -14.36
CA HIS A 60 1.19 -1.72 -15.65
C HIS A 60 0.21 -2.89 -15.58
N VAL A 61 -0.84 -2.83 -16.38
CA VAL A 61 -1.90 -3.83 -16.42
C VAL A 61 -1.61 -4.85 -17.53
N SER A 62 -1.65 -6.14 -17.19
CA SER A 62 -1.50 -7.23 -18.19
C SER A 62 -2.65 -7.22 -19.20
N LYS A 63 -2.41 -7.79 -20.41
CA LYS A 63 -3.41 -7.84 -21.48
C LYS A 63 -4.72 -8.53 -21.07
N ASP A 64 -4.64 -9.54 -20.22
CA ASP A 64 -5.77 -10.29 -19.68
C ASP A 64 -6.41 -9.64 -18.44
N LYS A 65 -5.88 -8.49 -18.01
CA LYS A 65 -6.30 -7.70 -16.83
C LYS A 65 -6.26 -8.48 -15.50
N LYS A 66 -5.58 -9.63 -15.47
CA LYS A 66 -5.49 -10.46 -14.26
C LYS A 66 -4.33 -10.09 -13.36
N THR A 67 -3.30 -9.46 -13.91
CA THR A 67 -2.12 -9.05 -13.16
C THR A 67 -1.87 -7.56 -13.36
N ILE A 68 -1.67 -6.85 -12.25
CA ILE A 68 -1.30 -5.46 -12.25
C ILE A 68 0.00 -5.35 -11.47
N LYS A 69 1.07 -4.95 -12.18
CA LYS A 69 2.37 -4.69 -11.58
C LYS A 69 2.54 -3.19 -11.40
N ALA A 70 2.92 -2.75 -10.22
CA ALA A 70 3.24 -1.36 -9.95
C ALA A 70 4.73 -1.21 -9.63
N LEU A 71 5.37 -0.28 -10.32
CA LEU A 71 6.70 0.22 -9.97
C LEU A 71 6.51 1.37 -9.00
N VAL A 72 7.00 1.20 -7.79
CA VAL A 72 6.90 2.17 -6.69
C VAL A 72 8.23 2.89 -6.54
N ASN A 73 8.20 4.22 -6.64
CA ASN A 73 9.35 5.07 -6.37
C ASN A 73 9.34 5.46 -4.89
N LEU A 74 10.46 5.21 -4.21
CA LEU A 74 10.66 5.55 -2.79
C LEU A 74 11.28 6.94 -2.65
N ASP A 75 11.14 7.55 -1.47
CA ASP A 75 11.61 8.90 -1.18
C ASP A 75 13.14 9.05 -1.29
N ASP A 76 13.88 7.96 -1.15
CA ASP A 76 15.34 7.92 -1.28
C ASP A 76 15.84 7.72 -2.73
N GLY A 77 14.92 7.74 -3.71
CA GLY A 77 15.21 7.55 -5.13
C GLY A 77 15.39 6.10 -5.56
N LEU A 78 15.21 5.14 -4.65
CA LEU A 78 15.16 3.72 -4.97
C LEU A 78 13.77 3.34 -5.47
N ALA A 79 13.66 2.17 -6.12
CA ALA A 79 12.39 1.67 -6.62
C ALA A 79 12.19 0.20 -6.26
N ILE A 80 10.92 -0.17 -6.07
CA ILE A 80 10.49 -1.54 -5.82
C ILE A 80 9.31 -1.91 -6.71
N GLU A 81 9.06 -3.20 -6.85
CA GLU A 81 7.87 -3.70 -7.54
C GLU A 81 6.89 -4.31 -6.55
N THR A 82 5.60 -4.11 -6.78
CA THR A 82 4.50 -4.78 -6.10
C THR A 82 3.48 -5.26 -7.11
N VAL A 83 2.76 -6.37 -6.84
CA VAL A 83 1.90 -7.01 -7.83
C VAL A 83 0.56 -7.37 -7.23
N LEU A 84 -0.52 -6.95 -7.90
CA LEU A 84 -1.88 -7.44 -7.65
C LEU A 84 -2.21 -8.56 -8.64
N MET A 85 -2.60 -9.72 -8.14
CA MET A 85 -3.05 -10.87 -8.89
C MET A 85 -4.53 -11.13 -8.63
N ARG A 86 -5.34 -11.10 -9.69
CA ARG A 86 -6.76 -11.41 -9.66
C ARG A 86 -6.97 -12.88 -9.99
N HIS A 87 -7.53 -13.63 -9.07
CA HIS A 87 -7.86 -15.03 -9.28
C HIS A 87 -9.34 -15.18 -9.63
N SER A 88 -9.62 -15.74 -10.80
CA SER A 88 -10.96 -16.28 -11.08
C SER A 88 -11.09 -17.66 -10.42
N ALA A 89 -12.23 -17.95 -9.80
CA ALA A 89 -12.49 -19.27 -9.21
C ALA A 89 -12.26 -20.38 -10.26
N VAL A 90 -11.23 -21.20 -10.07
CA VAL A 90 -10.81 -22.24 -11.03
C VAL A 90 -11.40 -23.60 -10.72
N ALA A 91 -12.27 -23.74 -9.73
CA ALA A 91 -12.88 -25.03 -9.41
C ALA A 91 -14.37 -25.02 -9.65
N LYS A 92 -14.82 -25.64 -10.74
CA LYS A 92 -16.23 -26.00 -11.02
C LYS A 92 -16.91 -26.81 -9.89
N ALA A 93 -16.16 -27.36 -8.95
CA ALA A 93 -16.66 -28.18 -7.84
C ALA A 93 -17.08 -27.37 -6.59
N MET A 94 -16.85 -26.05 -6.55
CA MET A 94 -17.29 -25.15 -5.47
C MET A 94 -18.04 -23.94 -6.05
N ALA A 95 -18.91 -24.18 -7.02
CA ALA A 95 -19.55 -23.16 -7.87
C ALA A 95 -20.58 -22.27 -7.16
N ASP A 96 -20.80 -22.39 -5.85
CA ASP A 96 -21.81 -21.61 -5.11
C ASP A 96 -21.30 -20.31 -4.48
N LYS A 97 -20.01 -19.99 -4.59
CA LYS A 97 -19.50 -18.66 -4.21
C LYS A 97 -18.62 -18.11 -5.32
N LYS A 98 -19.01 -16.96 -5.84
CA LYS A 98 -18.19 -16.09 -6.69
C LYS A 98 -16.99 -15.55 -5.86
N ASP A 99 -16.09 -16.42 -5.43
CA ASP A 99 -14.87 -16.01 -4.73
C ASP A 99 -13.87 -15.42 -5.75
N LYS A 100 -14.11 -14.17 -6.11
CA LYS A 100 -13.07 -13.33 -6.71
C LYS A 100 -12.06 -13.06 -5.61
N ARG A 101 -10.94 -13.77 -5.62
CA ARG A 101 -9.83 -13.53 -4.69
C ARG A 101 -8.78 -12.66 -5.36
N ASN A 102 -8.41 -11.59 -4.69
CA ASN A 102 -7.28 -10.76 -5.04
C ASN A 102 -6.11 -11.07 -4.11
N THR A 103 -4.90 -11.20 -4.65
CA THR A 103 -3.68 -11.41 -3.88
C THR A 103 -2.72 -10.28 -4.19
N VAL A 104 -2.22 -9.61 -3.16
CA VAL A 104 -1.15 -8.61 -3.29
C VAL A 104 0.17 -9.24 -2.88
N CYS A 105 1.14 -9.21 -3.80
CA CYS A 105 2.52 -9.56 -3.51
C CYS A 105 3.29 -8.27 -3.25
N VAL A 106 3.80 -8.11 -2.03
CA VAL A 106 4.53 -6.91 -1.61
C VAL A 106 6.03 -7.17 -1.54
N SER A 107 6.83 -6.16 -1.83
CA SER A 107 8.25 -6.16 -1.52
C SER A 107 8.47 -5.80 -0.05
N SER A 108 9.46 -6.41 0.58
CA SER A 108 9.90 -6.10 1.95
C SER A 108 11.33 -5.55 2.00
N GLN A 109 12.03 -5.57 0.86
CA GLN A 109 13.42 -5.12 0.71
C GLN A 109 13.59 -4.40 -0.62
N VAL A 110 14.59 -3.52 -0.69
CA VAL A 110 15.10 -3.00 -1.95
C VAL A 110 16.28 -3.86 -2.38
N GLY A 111 16.11 -4.56 -3.50
CA GLY A 111 17.04 -5.60 -3.94
C GLY A 111 16.91 -6.88 -3.10
N CYS A 112 17.91 -7.76 -3.18
CA CYS A 112 17.90 -9.04 -2.47
C CYS A 112 19.31 -9.50 -2.12
N ALA A 113 19.51 -9.93 -0.86
CA ALA A 113 20.79 -10.42 -0.37
C ALA A 113 21.15 -11.83 -0.88
N MET A 114 20.16 -12.60 -1.37
CA MET A 114 20.38 -13.99 -1.81
C MET A 114 21.18 -14.11 -3.10
N ASN A 115 21.25 -13.06 -3.92
CA ASN A 115 22.05 -12.99 -5.15
C ASN A 115 21.94 -14.23 -6.05
N CYS A 116 20.73 -14.78 -6.21
CA CYS A 116 20.50 -15.94 -7.09
C CYS A 116 20.82 -15.58 -8.54
N SER A 117 21.61 -16.44 -9.23
CA SER A 117 22.11 -16.20 -10.60
C SER A 117 21.00 -16.00 -11.64
N PHE A 118 19.82 -16.57 -11.43
CA PHE A 118 18.66 -16.50 -12.31
C PHE A 118 17.68 -15.36 -11.98
N CYS A 119 17.87 -14.66 -10.84
CA CYS A 119 16.93 -13.66 -10.33
C CYS A 119 17.40 -12.25 -10.65
N ALA A 120 16.56 -11.47 -11.36
CA ALA A 120 16.87 -10.07 -11.69
C ALA A 120 17.04 -9.22 -10.43
N THR A 121 16.15 -9.37 -9.44
CA THR A 121 16.24 -8.65 -8.16
C THR A 121 17.51 -8.99 -7.38
N GLY A 122 17.95 -10.27 -7.44
CA GLY A 122 19.22 -10.67 -6.81
C GLY A 122 20.43 -9.98 -7.43
N LYS A 123 20.43 -9.78 -8.75
CA LYS A 123 21.52 -9.08 -9.48
C LYS A 123 21.64 -7.60 -9.13
N LEU A 124 20.56 -6.96 -8.62
CA LEU A 124 20.60 -5.56 -8.14
C LEU A 124 21.33 -5.41 -6.81
N GLY A 125 21.60 -6.53 -6.11
CA GLY A 125 22.16 -6.55 -4.76
C GLY A 125 21.17 -6.02 -3.73
N PHE A 126 21.49 -6.26 -2.46
CA PHE A 126 20.69 -5.77 -1.33
C PHE A 126 21.08 -4.31 -1.03
N LYS A 127 20.09 -3.45 -0.87
CA LYS A 127 20.26 -2.05 -0.47
C LYS A 127 19.83 -1.83 0.97
N ARG A 128 18.57 -2.10 1.28
CA ARG A 128 17.99 -1.99 2.63
C ARG A 128 16.69 -2.77 2.77
N ASN A 129 16.25 -2.97 3.98
CA ASN A 129 14.87 -3.37 4.26
C ASN A 129 13.94 -2.18 4.04
N LEU A 130 12.69 -2.46 3.72
CA LEU A 130 11.65 -1.43 3.69
C LEU A 130 11.17 -1.12 5.10
N GLU A 131 10.75 0.13 5.30
CA GLU A 131 10.06 0.56 6.49
C GLU A 131 8.64 -0.02 6.52
N ILE A 132 8.07 -0.15 7.71
CA ILE A 132 6.71 -0.72 7.89
C ILE A 132 5.70 0.03 7.02
N TRP A 133 5.82 1.37 6.97
CA TRP A 133 4.91 2.18 6.17
C TRP A 133 5.05 1.94 4.67
N GLU A 134 6.26 1.78 4.15
CA GLU A 134 6.51 1.47 2.74
C GLU A 134 5.89 0.11 2.34
N ILE A 135 5.85 -0.85 3.27
CA ILE A 135 5.18 -2.13 3.05
C ILE A 135 3.66 -1.96 3.06
N LEU A 136 3.12 -1.22 4.03
CA LEU A 136 1.67 -0.99 4.16
C LEU A 136 1.10 -0.22 2.96
N GLU A 137 1.80 0.81 2.49
CA GLU A 137 1.35 1.62 1.36
C GLU A 137 1.21 0.82 0.05
N GLN A 138 2.00 -0.22 -0.15
CA GLN A 138 1.83 -1.12 -1.29
C GLN A 138 0.45 -1.81 -1.26
N VAL A 139 0.01 -2.25 -0.07
CA VAL A 139 -1.32 -2.85 0.12
C VAL A 139 -2.42 -1.81 -0.06
N LEU A 140 -2.25 -0.62 0.57
CA LEU A 140 -3.22 0.47 0.49
C LEU A 140 -3.37 1.00 -0.93
N PHE A 141 -2.28 1.08 -1.70
CA PHE A 141 -2.31 1.45 -3.11
C PHE A 141 -3.26 0.54 -3.90
N PHE A 142 -3.11 -0.78 -3.77
CA PHE A 142 -4.01 -1.70 -4.46
C PHE A 142 -5.41 -1.75 -3.88
N ALA A 143 -5.60 -1.51 -2.58
CA ALA A 143 -6.92 -1.40 -1.98
C ALA A 143 -7.69 -0.19 -2.54
N ARG A 144 -7.03 0.97 -2.65
CA ARG A 144 -7.59 2.17 -3.30
C ARG A 144 -7.89 1.92 -4.77
N TYR A 145 -6.95 1.27 -5.49
CA TYR A 145 -7.12 0.89 -6.88
C TYR A 145 -8.37 0.00 -7.09
N LEU A 146 -8.54 -1.04 -6.29
CA LEU A 146 -9.70 -1.94 -6.38
C LEU A 146 -11.01 -1.21 -6.07
N LYS A 147 -11.01 -0.34 -5.05
CA LYS A 147 -12.17 0.48 -4.69
C LYS A 147 -12.61 1.39 -5.83
N GLU A 148 -11.67 2.02 -6.52
CA GLU A 148 -11.94 2.91 -7.67
C GLU A 148 -12.61 2.16 -8.83
N PHE A 149 -12.24 0.89 -9.05
CA PHE A 149 -12.83 0.05 -10.09
C PHE A 149 -14.05 -0.77 -9.63
N GLY A 150 -14.55 -0.54 -8.40
CA GLY A 150 -15.76 -1.18 -7.87
C GLY A 150 -15.59 -2.67 -7.56
N GLU A 151 -14.41 -3.10 -7.18
CA GLU A 151 -14.06 -4.48 -6.86
C GLU A 151 -13.81 -4.72 -5.36
#